data_e0c7c793785cbff741bd9772e8441491
#
_entry.id   e0c7c793785cbff741bd9772e8441491
#
_cell.length_a   1.000
_cell.length_b   1.000
_cell.length_c   1.000
_cell.angle_alpha   90.00
_cell.angle_beta   90.00
_cell.angle_gamma   90.00
#
_symmetry.space_group_name_H-M   'P 1'
#
loop_
_entity.id
_entity.type
_entity.pdbx_description
1 polymer ?
#
loop_
_entity_poly.entity_id
_entity_poly.type
_entity_poly.pdbx_seq_one_letter_code
_entity_poly.pdbx_strand_id
1 'polypeptide(L)'
;FQYKAKVGDVIFKPGIMYHSYFWKVNQFSEEIANQQKSVWLPELNIEYEISSAEKLELDYQLKTSFTNASQYANRLRLVSFNQLYRGNENLENQLFHSASLRYRQFNMFKGIFLNANLNYTKRERSIRNTTQIEGIDQVSTSIYTSLPENTYALTGSLTKKISKYSFTVRGNINLSDYSRIINNNVNDYQSENYRYTLKAQTRFKEWPNLTLGWEQRFSNFESETFKNNFTQINPYA
;
A
#
# COMPACT_ATOMS: atom_id res chain seq x y z
N PHE A 1 -4.78 8.61 -23.02
CA PHE A 1 -4.67 7.79 -24.23
C PHE A 1 -4.09 6.43 -23.86
N GLN A 2 -4.73 5.36 -24.29
CA GLN A 2 -4.26 3.99 -24.08
C GLN A 2 -4.31 3.26 -25.43
N TYR A 3 -3.22 2.58 -25.76
CA TYR A 3 -3.14 1.71 -26.94
C TYR A 3 -3.23 0.25 -26.50
N LYS A 4 -3.89 -0.60 -27.29
CA LYS A 4 -4.00 -2.04 -27.04
C LYS A 4 -3.42 -2.82 -28.20
N ALA A 5 -2.39 -3.62 -27.93
CA ALA A 5 -1.83 -4.58 -28.88
C ALA A 5 -1.98 -6.00 -28.31
N LYS A 6 -2.28 -6.97 -29.18
CA LYS A 6 -2.29 -8.39 -28.82
C LYS A 6 -1.31 -9.13 -29.70
N VAL A 7 -0.38 -9.89 -29.07
CA VAL A 7 0.62 -10.73 -29.74
C VAL A 7 0.55 -12.12 -29.11
N GLY A 8 -0.03 -13.07 -29.81
CA GLY A 8 -0.30 -14.39 -29.26
C GLY A 8 -1.21 -14.30 -28.03
N ASP A 9 -0.76 -14.85 -26.92
CA ASP A 9 -1.46 -14.87 -25.63
C ASP A 9 -1.14 -13.68 -24.73
N VAL A 10 -0.35 -12.71 -25.23
CA VAL A 10 0.00 -11.49 -24.51
C VAL A 10 -0.78 -10.30 -25.04
N ILE A 11 -1.40 -9.56 -24.12
CA ILE A 11 -2.06 -8.29 -24.39
C ILE A 11 -1.26 -7.19 -23.72
N PHE A 12 -0.87 -6.19 -24.51
CA PHE A 12 -0.05 -5.06 -24.10
C PHE A 12 -0.85 -3.77 -24.20
N LYS A 13 -0.95 -3.02 -23.13
CA LYS A 13 -1.73 -1.79 -23.06
C LYS A 13 -0.90 -0.65 -22.45
N PRO A 14 0.03 -0.04 -23.20
CA PRO A 14 0.68 1.18 -22.78
C PRO A 14 -0.30 2.35 -22.83
N GLY A 15 -0.18 3.24 -21.88
CA GLY A 15 -1.02 4.44 -21.81
C GLY A 15 -0.28 5.62 -21.21
N ILE A 16 -0.86 6.78 -21.43
CA ILE A 16 -0.43 8.03 -20.79
C ILE A 16 -1.66 8.85 -20.46
N MET A 17 -1.75 9.27 -19.21
CA MET A 17 -2.80 10.18 -18.74
C MET A 17 -2.24 11.59 -18.58
N TYR A 18 -2.98 12.56 -19.03
CA TYR A 18 -2.71 13.98 -18.78
C TYR A 18 -3.73 14.49 -17.78
N HIS A 19 -3.23 15.05 -16.68
CA HIS A 19 -4.07 15.67 -15.65
C HIS A 19 -3.67 17.13 -15.49
N SER A 20 -4.66 18.02 -15.51
CA SER A 20 -4.50 19.41 -15.13
C SER A 20 -5.27 19.63 -13.83
N TYR A 21 -4.58 20.12 -12.83
CA TYR A 21 -5.10 20.37 -11.50
C TYR A 21 -5.10 21.85 -11.20
N PHE A 22 -6.17 22.30 -10.59
CA PHE A 22 -6.28 23.61 -10.03
C PHE A 22 -6.74 23.47 -8.58
N TRP A 23 -6.06 24.15 -7.67
CA TRP A 23 -6.50 24.18 -6.28
C TRP A 23 -6.34 25.58 -5.70
N LYS A 24 -7.33 25.95 -4.90
CA LYS A 24 -7.40 27.19 -4.19
C LYS A 24 -7.76 26.90 -2.73
N VAL A 25 -7.00 27.44 -1.82
CA VAL A 25 -7.22 27.29 -0.38
C VAL A 25 -7.36 28.66 0.26
N ASN A 26 -8.49 28.88 0.93
CA ASN A 26 -8.75 30.10 1.68
C ASN A 26 -8.78 29.79 3.17
N GLN A 27 -8.14 30.62 3.98
CA GLN A 27 -8.16 30.55 5.42
C GLN A 27 -8.57 31.92 5.99
N PHE A 28 -9.69 31.99 6.74
CA PHE A 28 -10.23 33.25 7.29
C PHE A 28 -10.37 34.38 6.26
N SER A 29 -10.91 34.03 5.09
CA SER A 29 -11.09 34.94 3.94
C SER A 29 -9.81 35.40 3.25
N GLU A 30 -8.64 34.93 3.66
CA GLU A 30 -7.37 35.14 2.97
C GLU A 30 -7.06 33.94 2.05
N GLU A 31 -6.62 34.23 0.83
CA GLU A 31 -6.15 33.21 -0.09
C GLU A 31 -4.72 32.82 0.29
N ILE A 32 -4.54 31.57 0.76
CA ILE A 32 -3.24 31.08 1.20
C ILE A 32 -2.56 30.17 0.16
N ALA A 33 -3.30 29.61 -0.78
CA ALA A 33 -2.76 28.86 -1.89
C ALA A 33 -3.68 28.99 -3.11
N ASN A 34 -3.07 29.22 -4.27
CA ASN A 34 -3.76 29.30 -5.57
C ASN A 34 -2.77 28.82 -6.64
N GLN A 35 -2.89 27.58 -7.06
CA GLN A 35 -1.92 26.96 -7.93
C GLN A 35 -2.60 26.13 -9.01
N GLN A 36 -1.94 26.06 -10.16
CA GLN A 36 -2.30 25.19 -11.25
C GLN A 36 -1.09 24.33 -11.63
N LYS A 37 -1.31 23.04 -11.85
CA LYS A 37 -0.26 22.11 -12.24
C LYS A 37 -0.79 21.10 -13.23
N SER A 38 0.00 20.83 -14.26
CA SER A 38 -0.27 19.77 -15.23
C SER A 38 0.79 18.69 -15.12
N VAL A 39 0.35 17.43 -15.17
CA VAL A 39 1.24 16.26 -15.05
C VAL A 39 0.89 15.21 -16.09
N TRP A 40 1.92 14.55 -16.61
CA TRP A 40 1.81 13.42 -17.50
C TRP A 40 2.11 12.15 -16.67
N LEU A 41 1.18 11.19 -16.69
CA LEU A 41 1.23 9.99 -15.88
C LEU A 41 1.23 8.77 -16.80
N PRO A 42 2.42 8.20 -17.07
CA PRO A 42 2.52 6.98 -17.86
C PRO A 42 1.96 5.78 -17.10
N GLU A 43 1.34 4.88 -17.85
CA GLU A 43 0.80 3.61 -17.38
C GLU A 43 1.12 2.47 -18.34
N LEU A 44 1.20 1.27 -17.82
CA LEU A 44 1.42 0.06 -18.58
C LEU A 44 0.65 -1.08 -17.94
N ASN A 45 -0.21 -1.75 -18.73
CA ASN A 45 -0.82 -3.02 -18.34
C ASN A 45 -0.38 -4.10 -19.34
N ILE A 46 0.10 -5.23 -18.79
CA ILE A 46 0.45 -6.42 -19.56
C ILE A 46 -0.36 -7.59 -19.01
N GLU A 47 -1.13 -8.25 -19.86
CA GLU A 47 -1.88 -9.43 -19.53
C GLU A 47 -1.33 -10.61 -20.31
N TYR A 48 -1.00 -11.70 -19.63
CA TYR A 48 -0.56 -12.96 -20.24
C TYR A 48 -1.53 -14.07 -19.86
N GLU A 49 -2.25 -14.57 -20.87
CA GLU A 49 -3.15 -15.70 -20.74
C GLU A 49 -2.38 -17.01 -20.96
N ILE A 50 -1.82 -17.56 -19.84
CA ILE A 50 -1.03 -18.80 -19.88
C ILE A 50 -1.93 -19.98 -20.32
N SER A 51 -3.16 -19.99 -19.83
CA SER A 51 -4.21 -20.93 -20.24
C SER A 51 -5.59 -20.34 -19.91
N SER A 52 -6.67 -21.01 -20.32
CA SER A 52 -8.03 -20.63 -19.92
C SER A 52 -8.25 -20.59 -18.39
N ALA A 53 -7.41 -21.28 -17.63
CA ALA A 53 -7.47 -21.36 -16.17
C ALA A 53 -6.39 -20.52 -15.47
N GLU A 54 -5.44 -19.94 -16.20
CA GLU A 54 -4.25 -19.28 -15.64
C GLU A 54 -3.99 -17.94 -16.34
N LYS A 55 -3.84 -16.89 -15.54
CA LYS A 55 -3.55 -15.54 -16.03
C LYS A 55 -2.52 -14.86 -15.15
N LEU A 56 -1.55 -14.20 -15.80
CA LEU A 56 -0.60 -13.28 -15.18
C LEU A 56 -0.90 -11.87 -15.68
N GLU A 57 -0.89 -10.90 -14.78
CA GLU A 57 -1.18 -9.50 -15.08
C GLU A 57 -0.19 -8.60 -14.36
N LEU A 58 0.48 -7.75 -15.13
CA LEU A 58 1.38 -6.71 -14.64
C LEU A 58 0.76 -5.34 -14.90
N ASP A 59 0.60 -4.56 -13.84
CA ASP A 59 0.17 -3.16 -13.91
C ASP A 59 1.27 -2.27 -13.38
N TYR A 60 1.59 -1.22 -14.11
CA TYR A 60 2.47 -0.15 -13.66
C TYR A 60 1.82 1.19 -13.93
N GLN A 61 1.88 2.09 -12.96
CA GLN A 61 1.38 3.45 -13.11
C GLN A 61 2.25 4.43 -12.32
N LEU A 62 2.59 5.55 -12.96
CA LEU A 62 3.00 6.74 -12.22
C LEU A 62 1.73 7.45 -11.74
N LYS A 63 1.64 7.70 -10.43
CA LYS A 63 0.47 8.28 -9.78
C LYS A 63 0.81 9.60 -9.11
N THR A 64 -0.18 10.46 -9.05
CA THR A 64 -0.10 11.70 -8.28
C THR A 64 -1.28 11.79 -7.33
N SER A 65 -1.09 12.44 -6.20
CA SER A 65 -2.16 12.76 -5.27
C SER A 65 -1.92 14.13 -4.62
N PHE A 66 -3.02 14.81 -4.31
CA PHE A 66 -3.01 16.07 -3.58
C PHE A 66 -3.42 15.80 -2.14
N THR A 67 -3.01 16.69 -1.27
CA THR A 67 -3.38 16.66 0.14
C THR A 67 -4.70 17.40 0.37
N ASN A 68 -5.20 17.34 1.58
CA ASN A 68 -6.41 18.06 1.99
C ASN A 68 -6.12 19.50 2.41
N ALA A 69 -7.14 20.35 2.42
CA ALA A 69 -7.02 21.76 2.77
C ALA A 69 -6.42 22.00 4.16
N SER A 70 -6.61 21.08 5.11
CA SER A 70 -6.09 21.23 6.47
C SER A 70 -4.55 21.16 6.54
N GLN A 71 -3.91 20.51 5.57
CA GLN A 71 -2.45 20.46 5.50
C GLN A 71 -1.84 21.72 4.86
N TYR A 72 -2.62 22.50 4.11
CA TYR A 72 -2.19 23.81 3.62
C TYR A 72 -2.34 24.91 4.67
N ALA A 73 -3.27 24.74 5.64
CA ALA A 73 -3.58 25.78 6.63
C ALA A 73 -2.34 26.08 7.51
N ASN A 74 -1.74 27.25 7.31
CA ASN A 74 -0.45 27.64 7.89
C ASN A 74 -0.50 28.13 9.34
N ARG A 75 -1.70 28.29 9.90
CA ARG A 75 -1.86 28.70 11.31
C ARG A 75 -1.73 27.51 12.26
N LEU A 76 -1.11 27.80 13.40
CA LEU A 76 -0.94 26.83 14.47
C LEU A 76 -2.30 26.48 15.08
N ARG A 77 -2.62 25.19 15.21
CA ARG A 77 -3.85 24.71 15.87
C ARG A 77 -3.52 23.63 16.89
N LEU A 78 -4.25 23.62 17.97
CA LEU A 78 -4.20 22.56 18.97
C LEU A 78 -4.96 21.33 18.43
N VAL A 79 -4.31 20.19 18.39
CA VAL A 79 -4.88 18.90 17.92
C VAL A 79 -5.30 18.05 19.13
N SER A 80 -4.46 18.00 20.13
CA SER A 80 -4.72 17.33 21.40
C SER A 80 -3.86 17.98 22.49
N PHE A 81 -3.99 17.53 23.72
CA PHE A 81 -3.15 18.01 24.82
C PHE A 81 -1.65 17.88 24.41
N ASN A 82 -0.89 18.95 24.50
CA ASN A 82 0.52 19.05 24.12
C ASN A 82 0.83 18.79 22.63
N GLN A 83 -0.17 18.73 21.76
CA GLN A 83 0.07 18.52 20.35
C GLN A 83 -0.47 19.68 19.50
N LEU A 84 0.43 20.39 18.90
CA LEU A 84 0.16 21.48 17.99
C LEU A 84 0.45 21.04 16.55
N TYR A 85 -0.32 21.55 15.61
CA TYR A 85 -0.14 21.28 14.19
C TYR A 85 -0.15 22.56 13.38
N ARG A 86 0.75 22.62 12.41
CA ARG A 86 0.81 23.68 11.40
C ARG A 86 0.87 23.04 10.01
N GLY A 87 -0.01 23.43 9.12
CA GLY A 87 0.11 23.10 7.70
C GLY A 87 1.19 23.94 7.01
N ASN A 88 1.31 23.79 5.69
CA ASN A 88 2.28 24.48 4.87
C ASN A 88 1.63 24.85 3.53
N GLU A 89 1.61 26.12 3.22
CA GLU A 89 1.02 26.66 1.97
C GLU A 89 1.79 26.28 0.71
N ASN A 90 3.07 25.91 0.86
CA ASN A 90 3.97 25.55 -0.24
C ASN A 90 3.98 24.05 -0.55
N LEU A 91 2.94 23.32 -0.16
CA LEU A 91 2.85 21.89 -0.48
C LEU A 91 2.50 21.69 -1.96
N GLU A 92 3.22 20.76 -2.58
CA GLU A 92 2.95 20.32 -3.95
C GLU A 92 2.25 18.95 -3.97
N ASN A 93 1.90 18.48 -5.17
CA ASN A 93 1.37 17.14 -5.35
C ASN A 93 2.44 16.07 -5.08
N GLN A 94 2.02 15.01 -4.42
CA GLN A 94 2.83 13.81 -4.25
C GLN A 94 2.98 13.08 -5.59
N LEU A 95 4.12 12.41 -5.76
CA LEU A 95 4.41 11.59 -6.93
C LEU A 95 4.93 10.23 -6.50
N PHE A 96 4.35 9.15 -7.02
CA PHE A 96 4.75 7.81 -6.67
C PHE A 96 4.55 6.81 -7.79
N HIS A 97 5.49 5.87 -7.91
CA HIS A 97 5.40 4.71 -8.77
C HIS A 97 4.58 3.62 -8.07
N SER A 98 3.67 3.01 -8.79
CA SER A 98 2.88 1.88 -8.33
C SER A 98 2.98 0.76 -9.35
N ALA A 99 3.50 -0.39 -8.93
CA ALA A 99 3.54 -1.59 -9.75
C ALA A 99 2.80 -2.73 -9.04
N SER A 100 2.03 -3.52 -9.77
CA SER A 100 1.40 -4.73 -9.25
C SER A 100 1.58 -5.90 -10.20
N LEU A 101 1.92 -7.05 -9.66
CA LEU A 101 1.99 -8.32 -10.39
C LEU A 101 0.96 -9.27 -9.78
N ARG A 102 -0.02 -9.66 -10.57
CA ARG A 102 -1.10 -10.54 -10.15
C ARG A 102 -1.05 -11.85 -10.93
N TYR A 103 -1.01 -12.97 -10.21
CA TYR A 103 -1.16 -14.29 -10.78
C TYR A 103 -2.45 -14.94 -10.27
N ARG A 104 -3.21 -15.53 -11.17
CA ARG A 104 -4.44 -16.26 -10.86
C ARG A 104 -4.46 -17.60 -11.59
N GLN A 105 -4.76 -18.66 -10.82
CA GLN A 105 -5.05 -19.98 -11.36
C GLN A 105 -6.36 -20.48 -10.77
N PHE A 106 -7.31 -20.81 -11.63
CA PHE A 106 -8.62 -21.31 -11.28
C PHE A 106 -8.93 -22.57 -12.04
N ASN A 107 -8.57 -23.72 -11.49
CA ASN A 107 -8.79 -25.03 -12.12
C ASN A 107 -9.74 -25.87 -11.27
N MET A 108 -11.03 -25.89 -11.67
CA MET A 108 -12.07 -26.63 -10.96
C MET A 108 -11.85 -28.13 -11.03
N PHE A 109 -11.39 -28.66 -12.18
CA PHE A 109 -11.17 -30.10 -12.37
C PHE A 109 -10.05 -30.63 -11.50
N LYS A 110 -8.96 -29.88 -11.37
CA LYS A 110 -7.85 -30.21 -10.48
C LYS A 110 -8.11 -29.77 -9.04
N GLY A 111 -9.20 -29.06 -8.75
CA GLY A 111 -9.50 -28.50 -7.43
C GLY A 111 -8.44 -27.52 -6.92
N ILE A 112 -7.76 -26.77 -7.82
CA ILE A 112 -6.71 -25.81 -7.49
C ILE A 112 -7.23 -24.40 -7.69
N PHE A 113 -7.13 -23.57 -6.65
CA PHE A 113 -7.47 -22.16 -6.67
C PHE A 113 -6.30 -21.40 -6.07
N LEU A 114 -5.53 -20.71 -6.90
CA LEU A 114 -4.39 -19.93 -6.50
C LEU A 114 -4.58 -18.49 -6.95
N ASN A 115 -4.36 -17.56 -6.04
CA ASN A 115 -4.14 -16.18 -6.37
C ASN A 115 -2.91 -15.67 -5.61
N ALA A 116 -2.12 -14.84 -6.28
CA ALA A 116 -1.02 -14.13 -5.67
C ALA A 116 -0.99 -12.70 -6.24
N ASN A 117 -0.73 -11.73 -5.39
CA ASN A 117 -0.62 -10.33 -5.79
C ASN A 117 0.55 -9.69 -5.06
N LEU A 118 1.53 -9.23 -5.83
CA LEU A 118 2.66 -8.44 -5.34
C LEU A 118 2.42 -6.98 -5.74
N ASN A 119 2.41 -6.09 -4.77
CA ASN A 119 2.34 -4.65 -4.99
C ASN A 119 3.66 -4.02 -4.53
N TYR A 120 4.16 -3.12 -5.35
CA TYR A 120 5.29 -2.27 -5.04
C TYR A 120 4.89 -0.81 -5.18
N THR A 121 5.19 0.00 -4.18
CA THR A 121 4.99 1.45 -4.23
C THR A 121 6.27 2.14 -3.82
N LYS A 122 6.79 3.01 -4.70
CA LYS A 122 7.91 3.90 -4.39
C LYS A 122 7.41 5.33 -4.43
N ARG A 123 7.47 6.03 -3.29
CA ARG A 123 7.17 7.45 -3.20
C ARG A 123 8.46 8.24 -3.41
N GLU A 124 8.51 9.02 -4.47
CA GLU A 124 9.65 9.89 -4.74
C GLU A 124 9.46 11.26 -4.11
N ARG A 125 8.21 11.72 -4.09
CA ARG A 125 7.84 13.01 -3.50
C ARG A 125 6.59 12.81 -2.66
N SER A 126 6.68 13.15 -1.40
CA SER A 126 5.59 12.94 -0.45
C SER A 126 5.40 14.13 0.48
N ILE A 127 4.17 14.30 0.93
CA ILE A 127 3.84 15.23 1.99
C ILE A 127 3.89 14.45 3.30
N ARG A 128 4.72 14.91 4.22
CA ARG A 128 4.92 14.30 5.54
C ARG A 128 4.87 15.35 6.62
N ASN A 129 4.82 14.92 7.85
CA ASN A 129 4.95 15.81 8.99
C ASN A 129 6.38 15.68 9.54
N THR A 130 7.04 16.81 9.75
CA THR A 130 8.15 16.92 10.66
C THR A 130 7.60 17.23 12.06
N THR A 131 8.23 16.69 13.09
CA THR A 131 7.81 16.89 14.47
C THR A 131 8.96 17.50 15.25
N GLN A 132 8.70 18.62 15.93
CA GLN A 132 9.60 19.21 16.91
C GLN A 132 9.04 18.93 18.30
N ILE A 133 9.90 18.45 19.17
CA ILE A 133 9.58 18.08 20.56
C ILE A 133 10.41 18.95 21.48
N GLU A 134 9.74 19.76 22.31
CA GLU A 134 10.35 20.62 23.30
C GLU A 134 9.69 20.32 24.66
N GLY A 135 10.42 19.61 25.53
CA GLY A 135 9.86 19.12 26.80
C GLY A 135 8.69 18.16 26.56
N ILE A 136 7.48 18.57 26.95
CA ILE A 136 6.24 17.79 26.77
C ILE A 136 5.46 18.20 25.52
N ASP A 137 5.80 19.32 24.89
CA ASP A 137 5.07 19.87 23.77
C ASP A 137 5.58 19.33 22.44
N GLN A 138 4.67 19.05 21.52
CA GLN A 138 4.97 18.55 20.19
C GLN A 138 4.35 19.46 19.14
N VAL A 139 5.17 19.96 18.23
CA VAL A 139 4.71 20.76 17.07
C VAL A 139 4.96 19.95 15.80
N SER A 140 3.89 19.55 15.14
CA SER A 140 3.95 18.89 13.84
C SER A 140 3.70 19.89 12.72
N THR A 141 4.56 19.88 11.71
CA THR A 141 4.43 20.74 10.51
C THR A 141 4.46 19.90 9.26
N SER A 142 3.50 20.13 8.35
CA SER A 142 3.52 19.48 7.03
C SER A 142 4.66 20.00 6.18
N ILE A 143 5.42 19.08 5.61
CA ILE A 143 6.51 19.37 4.67
C ILE A 143 6.36 18.57 3.39
N TYR A 144 6.86 19.14 2.30
CA TYR A 144 7.07 18.44 1.05
C TYR A 144 8.50 17.95 0.98
N THR A 145 8.68 16.64 0.78
CA THR A 145 10.00 16.02 0.86
C THR A 145 10.20 14.98 -0.25
N SER A 146 11.46 14.84 -0.68
CA SER A 146 11.92 13.78 -1.59
C SER A 146 12.55 12.58 -0.86
N LEU A 147 12.40 12.48 0.45
CA LEU A 147 12.86 11.29 1.19
C LEU A 147 12.12 10.05 0.65
N PRO A 148 12.85 9.04 0.17
CA PRO A 148 12.24 7.87 -0.45
C PRO A 148 11.44 7.07 0.56
N GLU A 149 10.37 6.46 0.07
CA GLU A 149 9.60 5.46 0.80
C GLU A 149 9.31 4.32 -0.13
N ASN A 150 9.68 3.12 0.27
CA ASN A 150 9.42 1.90 -0.46
C ASN A 150 8.47 1.03 0.35
N THR A 151 7.44 0.52 -0.31
CA THR A 151 6.51 -0.43 0.29
C THR A 151 6.32 -1.60 -0.65
N TYR A 152 6.48 -2.81 -0.11
CA TYR A 152 6.22 -4.07 -0.78
C TYR A 152 5.10 -4.78 -0.04
N ALA A 153 4.07 -5.19 -0.76
CA ALA A 153 2.97 -5.96 -0.20
C ALA A 153 2.72 -7.20 -1.05
N LEU A 154 2.96 -8.38 -0.49
CA LEU A 154 2.66 -9.66 -1.11
C LEU A 154 1.48 -10.28 -0.39
N THR A 155 0.43 -10.62 -1.15
CA THR A 155 -0.71 -11.40 -0.66
C THR A 155 -0.89 -12.63 -1.53
N GLY A 156 -1.12 -13.77 -0.90
CA GLY A 156 -1.34 -15.02 -1.64
C GLY A 156 -2.33 -15.93 -0.94
N SER A 157 -3.04 -16.70 -1.73
CA SER A 157 -3.95 -17.74 -1.24
C SER A 157 -3.95 -18.93 -2.20
N LEU A 158 -3.60 -20.09 -1.70
CA LEU A 158 -3.70 -21.37 -2.38
C LEU A 158 -4.74 -22.24 -1.69
N THR A 159 -5.75 -22.66 -2.42
CA THR A 159 -6.72 -23.65 -1.96
C THR A 159 -6.66 -24.90 -2.85
N LYS A 160 -6.45 -26.06 -2.24
CA LYS A 160 -6.53 -27.35 -2.89
C LYS A 160 -7.72 -28.12 -2.33
N LYS A 161 -8.62 -28.54 -3.21
CA LYS A 161 -9.73 -29.42 -2.89
C LYS A 161 -9.41 -30.85 -3.34
N ILE A 162 -9.58 -31.81 -2.44
CA ILE A 162 -9.37 -33.22 -2.69
C ILE A 162 -10.61 -33.95 -2.14
N SER A 163 -11.52 -34.37 -3.02
CA SER A 163 -12.78 -35.02 -2.62
C SER A 163 -13.56 -34.12 -1.63
N LYS A 164 -13.73 -34.59 -0.41
CA LYS A 164 -14.45 -33.92 0.68
C LYS A 164 -13.56 -33.03 1.56
N TYR A 165 -12.29 -32.91 1.25
CA TYR A 165 -11.32 -32.15 2.01
C TYR A 165 -10.89 -30.90 1.25
N SER A 166 -10.67 -29.81 1.97
CA SER A 166 -10.18 -28.54 1.42
C SER A 166 -9.05 -28.01 2.29
N PHE A 167 -7.89 -27.81 1.70
CA PHE A 167 -6.71 -27.25 2.34
C PHE A 167 -6.46 -25.85 1.80
N THR A 168 -6.30 -24.87 2.67
CA THR A 168 -6.02 -23.50 2.28
C THR A 168 -4.79 -22.98 3.00
N VAL A 169 -3.86 -22.42 2.23
CA VAL A 169 -2.71 -21.68 2.73
C VAL A 169 -2.89 -20.23 2.29
N ARG A 170 -2.74 -19.29 3.21
CA ARG A 170 -2.73 -17.85 2.92
C ARG A 170 -1.48 -17.21 3.49
N GLY A 171 -0.92 -16.28 2.75
CA GLY A 171 0.20 -15.46 3.17
C GLY A 171 -0.07 -13.98 2.94
N ASN A 172 0.37 -13.15 3.86
CA ASN A 172 0.42 -11.70 3.70
C ASN A 172 1.75 -11.20 4.25
N ILE A 173 2.48 -10.46 3.42
CA ILE A 173 3.78 -9.87 3.76
C ILE A 173 3.69 -8.39 3.42
N ASN A 174 4.03 -7.52 4.36
CA ASN A 174 4.17 -6.10 4.15
C ASN A 174 5.53 -5.64 4.67
N LEU A 175 6.33 -5.08 3.78
CA LEU A 175 7.64 -4.51 4.08
C LEU A 175 7.60 -3.03 3.72
N SER A 176 8.04 -2.17 4.62
CA SER A 176 8.06 -0.72 4.40
C SER A 176 9.34 -0.12 4.96
N ASP A 177 10.05 0.59 4.09
CA ASP A 177 11.21 1.40 4.44
C ASP A 177 10.83 2.87 4.25
N TYR A 178 10.95 3.68 5.29
CA TYR A 178 10.60 5.09 5.25
C TYR A 178 11.37 5.90 6.28
N SER A 179 11.48 7.21 6.04
CA SER A 179 12.16 8.13 6.95
C SER A 179 11.17 9.10 7.58
N ARG A 180 11.44 9.54 8.80
CA ARG A 180 10.73 10.63 9.50
C ARG A 180 11.71 11.71 9.93
N ILE A 181 11.26 12.94 9.99
CA ILE A 181 12.05 14.05 10.48
C ILE A 181 11.55 14.43 11.87
N ILE A 182 12.41 14.27 12.87
CA ILE A 182 12.14 14.61 14.27
C ILE A 182 13.28 15.50 14.76
N ASN A 183 12.96 16.67 15.30
CA ASN A 183 13.94 17.66 15.76
C ASN A 183 15.01 17.96 14.70
N ASN A 184 14.57 18.12 13.44
CA ASN A 184 15.40 18.34 12.25
C ASN A 184 16.35 17.19 11.87
N ASN A 185 16.32 16.07 12.57
CA ASN A 185 17.09 14.88 12.24
C ASN A 185 16.22 13.91 11.41
N VAL A 186 16.80 13.36 10.35
CA VAL A 186 16.19 12.30 9.57
C VAL A 186 16.44 10.98 10.29
N ASN A 187 15.38 10.26 10.59
CA ASN A 187 15.44 8.94 11.21
C ASN A 187 14.81 7.92 10.28
N ASP A 188 15.54 6.84 10.01
CA ASP A 188 15.08 5.78 9.14
C ASP A 188 14.36 4.68 9.94
N TYR A 189 13.31 4.15 9.34
CA TYR A 189 12.44 3.14 9.91
C TYR A 189 12.22 2.01 8.94
N GLN A 190 12.26 0.79 9.46
CA GLN A 190 11.86 -0.41 8.76
C GLN A 190 10.70 -1.08 9.49
N SER A 191 9.69 -1.47 8.74
CA SER A 191 8.53 -2.18 9.26
C SER A 191 8.27 -3.42 8.43
N GLU A 192 8.27 -4.57 9.08
CA GLU A 192 8.04 -5.86 8.46
C GLU A 192 6.87 -6.54 9.15
N ASN A 193 5.88 -6.95 8.38
CA ASN A 193 4.72 -7.65 8.89
C ASN A 193 4.45 -8.89 8.05
N TYR A 194 4.40 -10.04 8.70
CA TYR A 194 4.13 -11.32 8.10
C TYR A 194 2.91 -11.96 8.76
N ARG A 195 2.01 -12.49 7.97
CA ARG A 195 0.87 -13.29 8.44
C ARG A 195 0.74 -14.53 7.59
N TYR A 196 0.67 -15.70 8.25
CA TYR A 196 0.42 -16.97 7.63
C TYR A 196 -0.84 -17.60 8.21
N THR A 197 -1.67 -18.17 7.36
CA THR A 197 -2.87 -18.89 7.77
C THR A 197 -2.89 -20.24 7.07
N LEU A 198 -2.97 -21.30 7.84
CA LEU A 198 -3.20 -22.68 7.38
C LEU A 198 -4.61 -23.06 7.79
N LYS A 199 -5.38 -23.65 6.89
CA LYS A 199 -6.74 -24.09 7.16
C LYS A 199 -7.01 -25.42 6.48
N ALA A 200 -7.54 -26.36 7.23
CA ALA A 200 -8.07 -27.62 6.74
C ALA A 200 -9.56 -27.73 7.06
N GLN A 201 -10.37 -28.09 6.09
CA GLN A 201 -11.84 -28.21 6.24
C GLN A 201 -12.32 -29.49 5.62
N THR A 202 -13.31 -30.13 6.27
CA THR A 202 -14.11 -31.19 5.68
C THR A 202 -15.39 -30.64 5.08
N ARG A 203 -15.96 -31.32 4.06
CA ARG A 203 -17.23 -31.00 3.43
C ARG A 203 -18.04 -32.25 3.21
N PHE A 204 -18.62 -32.76 4.27
CA PHE A 204 -19.55 -33.89 4.23
C PHE A 204 -20.97 -33.37 4.06
N LYS A 205 -21.82 -34.13 3.35
CA LYS A 205 -23.23 -33.78 3.19
C LYS A 205 -24.08 -34.12 4.39
N GLU A 206 -23.78 -35.26 5.02
CA GLU A 206 -24.61 -35.87 6.07
C GLU A 206 -23.92 -35.94 7.45
N TRP A 207 -22.64 -35.56 7.51
CA TRP A 207 -21.83 -35.55 8.72
C TRP A 207 -21.44 -34.15 9.14
N PRO A 208 -21.17 -33.91 10.42
CA PRO A 208 -20.63 -32.64 10.87
C PRO A 208 -19.34 -32.27 10.10
N ASN A 209 -19.21 -31.02 9.75
CA ASN A 209 -18.02 -30.52 9.11
C ASN A 209 -17.05 -29.96 10.16
N LEU A 210 -15.80 -30.31 10.02
CA LEU A 210 -14.71 -29.85 10.88
C LEU A 210 -13.88 -28.81 10.14
N THR A 211 -13.47 -27.79 10.86
CA THR A 211 -12.50 -26.78 10.40
C THR A 211 -11.36 -26.72 11.41
N LEU A 212 -10.15 -26.92 10.97
CA LEU A 212 -8.93 -26.72 11.75
C LEU A 212 -8.13 -25.60 11.11
N GLY A 213 -7.60 -24.71 11.92
CA GLY A 213 -6.81 -23.61 11.43
C GLY A 213 -5.68 -23.21 12.36
N TRP A 214 -4.68 -22.60 11.74
CA TRP A 214 -3.52 -22.02 12.39
C TRP A 214 -3.23 -20.67 11.75
N GLU A 215 -3.19 -19.63 12.56
CA GLU A 215 -2.74 -18.31 12.12
C GLU A 215 -1.53 -17.88 12.94
N GLN A 216 -0.50 -17.39 12.26
CA GLN A 216 0.68 -16.83 12.87
C GLN A 216 0.99 -15.46 12.28
N ARG A 217 1.32 -14.52 13.15
CA ARG A 217 1.73 -13.15 12.80
C ARG A 217 3.08 -12.86 13.41
N PHE A 218 3.93 -12.25 12.60
CA PHE A 218 5.18 -11.64 13.04
C PHE A 218 5.15 -10.18 12.64
N SER A 219 5.55 -9.32 13.54
CA SER A 219 5.73 -7.91 13.28
C SER A 219 7.08 -7.49 13.82
N ASN A 220 7.90 -6.94 12.96
CA ASN A 220 9.21 -6.38 13.29
C ASN A 220 9.21 -4.90 12.94
N PHE A 221 9.59 -4.08 13.89
CA PHE A 221 9.74 -2.65 13.70
C PHE A 221 11.13 -2.25 14.19
N GLU A 222 11.89 -1.61 13.33
CA GLU A 222 13.27 -1.21 13.60
C GLU A 222 13.50 0.26 13.21
N SER A 223 14.24 0.95 14.05
CA SER A 223 14.84 2.26 13.81
C SER A 223 16.27 2.26 14.35
N GLU A 224 17.02 3.31 14.13
CA GLU A 224 18.40 3.43 14.65
C GLU A 224 18.50 3.23 16.17
N THR A 225 17.47 3.61 16.91
CA THR A 225 17.49 3.63 18.39
C THR A 225 16.55 2.61 19.03
N PHE A 226 15.70 1.94 18.25
CA PHE A 226 14.64 1.12 18.78
C PHE A 226 14.33 -0.07 17.88
N LYS A 227 14.20 -1.26 18.50
CA LYS A 227 13.75 -2.49 17.83
C LYS A 227 12.66 -3.16 18.63
N ASN A 228 11.56 -3.49 17.98
CA ASN A 228 10.44 -4.19 18.59
C ASN A 228 10.01 -5.36 17.72
N ASN A 229 9.88 -6.55 18.34
CA ASN A 229 9.45 -7.76 17.70
C ASN A 229 8.19 -8.26 18.40
N PHE A 230 7.18 -8.60 17.63
CA PHE A 230 5.94 -9.15 18.12
C PHE A 230 5.59 -10.44 17.38
N THR A 231 5.22 -11.47 18.14
CA THR A 231 4.75 -12.75 17.57
C THR A 231 3.43 -13.12 18.20
N GLN A 232 2.45 -13.47 17.38
CA GLN A 232 1.14 -13.95 17.81
C GLN A 232 0.81 -15.26 17.10
N ILE A 233 0.31 -16.24 17.85
CA ILE A 233 -0.08 -17.57 17.35
C ILE A 233 -1.51 -17.83 17.79
N ASN A 234 -2.39 -18.15 16.83
CA ASN A 234 -3.81 -18.42 17.06
C ASN A 234 -4.23 -19.72 16.38
N PRO A 235 -4.16 -20.87 17.06
CA PRO A 235 -4.84 -22.08 16.61
C PRO A 235 -6.35 -21.96 16.83
N TYR A 236 -7.16 -22.54 15.94
CA TYR A 236 -8.62 -22.61 16.08
C TYR A 236 -9.19 -23.88 15.46
N ALA A 237 -10.35 -24.31 15.95
CA ALA A 237 -11.09 -25.48 15.49
C ALA A 237 -12.59 -25.15 15.34
#